data_fd1838c00f4295536427461cfc4c8dae
#
_entry.id   fd1838c00f4295536427461cfc4c8dae
#
_cell.length_a   1.000
_cell.length_b   1.000
_cell.length_c   1.000
_cell.angle_alpha   90.00
_cell.angle_beta   90.00
_cell.angle_gamma   90.00
#
_symmetry.space_group_name_H-M   'P 1'
#
loop_
_entity.id
_entity.type
_entity.pdbx_description
1 polymer ?
#
loop_
_entity_poly.entity_id
_entity_poly.type
_entity_poly.pdbx_seq_one_letter_code
_entity_poly.pdbx_strand_id
1 'polypeptide(L)'
;MSDLDSKLKKNRILSFTASLLKRFGRFCFTHAAGISVGLAAALSAGVLLLVPLKYYYRDHLFLNTWVDSRYYAGYTRQRAIDDLNIHFPEAKIKIILEEGETEINISEYVSSFDYTDPVEELFSAQEEKSFIRSFGPKNYHIAPKMEFSEKLDQLWEKLSGDNVKHGFDYYYSGYKGFFISNDSLGHVFDSGKAYAALREAMRRLDESVDLRAGEFFYDKEPTEDELKLMEAFDKVNAYQTASIYYDMGDEKIKLTPRQLCSLLVIEDGYPLVNDKDCFVIDESKIPRVAEELFEPYNTIDKDREFKTVSGRYISTSSSEYGTEINMRAEENYLNYAVRRVVAGEKEIGSRVPVYNITANNRGLNDIGYDYIEVDTGNQKLYLIVDGECALEADIVTGRDGLETPDGLFTVSSMQKDRFLIKYNYNVFVNFQIELSNGYSITNAIWRDGFGGDIYHENGSAGNIEMSYGTAQELYNACSEGMPVIVYGEAEIITDQ
;
A
#
# COMPACT_ATOMS: atom_id res chain seq x y z
N MET A 1 -14.72 -11.58 58.36
CA MET A 1 -14.31 -12.99 58.58
C MET A 1 -13.10 -13.40 57.75
N SER A 2 -12.74 -12.73 56.67
CA SER A 2 -11.59 -13.10 55.83
C SER A 2 -10.19 -12.69 56.35
N ASP A 3 -10.11 -11.68 57.21
CA ASP A 3 -8.84 -11.14 57.72
C ASP A 3 -8.30 -11.89 58.95
N LEU A 4 -9.17 -12.57 59.68
CA LEU A 4 -8.80 -13.40 60.84
C LEU A 4 -8.23 -14.74 60.40
N ASP A 5 -8.75 -15.31 59.32
CA ASP A 5 -8.27 -16.60 58.78
C ASP A 5 -6.88 -16.47 58.11
N SER A 6 -6.57 -15.32 57.50
CA SER A 6 -5.26 -15.06 56.90
C SER A 6 -4.17 -14.91 57.98
N LYS A 7 -4.47 -14.25 59.10
CA LYS A 7 -3.56 -14.08 60.24
C LYS A 7 -3.32 -15.40 60.99
N LEU A 8 -4.32 -16.27 61.10
CA LEU A 8 -4.18 -17.60 61.69
C LEU A 8 -3.34 -18.55 60.84
N LYS A 9 -3.50 -18.50 59.48
CA LYS A 9 -2.64 -19.28 58.56
C LYS A 9 -1.19 -18.80 58.59
N LYS A 10 -0.94 -17.48 58.61
CA LYS A 10 0.40 -16.90 58.70
C LYS A 10 1.12 -17.25 59.99
N ASN A 11 0.44 -17.25 61.13
CA ASN A 11 1.01 -17.69 62.40
C ASN A 11 1.28 -19.19 62.50
N ARG A 12 0.48 -20.02 61.85
CA ARG A 12 0.73 -21.47 61.78
C ARG A 12 1.96 -21.80 60.91
N ILE A 13 2.14 -21.08 59.81
CA ILE A 13 3.34 -21.27 58.93
C ILE A 13 4.58 -20.78 59.67
N LEU A 14 4.55 -19.64 60.34
CA LEU A 14 5.67 -19.12 61.14
C LEU A 14 6.03 -20.03 62.34
N SER A 15 5.05 -20.62 62.98
CA SER A 15 5.30 -21.57 64.10
C SER A 15 5.86 -22.92 63.59
N PHE A 16 5.44 -23.38 62.39
CA PHE A 16 5.95 -24.58 61.73
C PHE A 16 7.38 -24.39 61.29
N THR A 17 7.70 -23.26 60.64
CA THR A 17 9.09 -22.94 60.21
C THR A 17 10.01 -22.73 61.39
N ALA A 18 9.55 -22.07 62.48
CA ALA A 18 10.36 -21.93 63.71
C ALA A 18 10.63 -23.28 64.39
N SER A 19 9.64 -24.19 64.36
CA SER A 19 9.80 -25.54 64.90
C SER A 19 10.76 -26.40 64.07
N LEU A 20 10.71 -26.23 62.69
CA LEU A 20 11.62 -26.93 61.78
C LEU A 20 13.07 -26.42 61.91
N LEU A 21 13.25 -25.09 62.04
CA LEU A 21 14.57 -24.49 62.30
C LEU A 21 15.15 -24.92 63.65
N LYS A 22 14.30 -25.02 64.74
CA LYS A 22 14.76 -25.54 66.02
C LYS A 22 15.16 -27.04 65.96
N ARG A 23 14.40 -27.85 65.22
CA ARG A 23 14.74 -29.26 65.02
C ARG A 23 16.02 -29.44 64.20
N PHE A 24 16.16 -28.63 63.13
CA PHE A 24 17.37 -28.62 62.30
C PHE A 24 18.59 -28.12 63.10
N GLY A 25 18.43 -27.06 63.90
CA GLY A 25 19.47 -26.56 64.79
C GLY A 25 19.90 -27.56 65.86
N ARG A 26 18.95 -28.30 66.47
CA ARG A 26 19.28 -29.41 67.42
C ARG A 26 19.96 -30.56 66.71
N PHE A 27 19.53 -30.95 65.50
CA PHE A 27 20.17 -31.97 64.66
C PHE A 27 21.60 -31.57 64.33
N CYS A 28 21.83 -30.35 63.89
CA CYS A 28 23.17 -29.84 63.62
C CYS A 28 24.04 -29.78 64.87
N PHE A 29 23.49 -29.40 66.05
CA PHE A 29 24.24 -29.33 67.29
C PHE A 29 24.62 -30.71 67.83
N THR A 30 23.73 -31.73 67.79
CA THR A 30 23.98 -33.05 68.22
C THR A 30 24.88 -33.84 67.30
N HIS A 31 25.00 -33.50 66.04
CA HIS A 31 25.83 -34.14 65.02
C HIS A 31 26.99 -33.28 64.56
N ALA A 32 27.26 -32.18 65.27
CA ALA A 32 28.23 -31.15 64.84
C ALA A 32 29.63 -31.79 64.50
N ALA A 33 30.09 -32.69 65.26
CA ALA A 33 31.36 -33.37 64.98
C ALA A 33 31.32 -34.25 63.73
N GLY A 34 30.22 -34.97 63.48
CA GLY A 34 30.04 -35.75 62.25
C GLY A 34 29.82 -34.85 61.01
N ILE A 35 29.07 -33.80 61.15
CA ILE A 35 28.82 -32.82 60.07
C ILE A 35 30.10 -32.05 59.71
N SER A 36 30.86 -31.64 60.71
CA SER A 36 32.17 -30.97 60.46
C SER A 36 33.21 -31.90 59.83
N VAL A 37 33.27 -33.17 60.25
CA VAL A 37 34.14 -34.14 59.59
C VAL A 37 33.68 -34.48 58.17
N GLY A 38 32.37 -34.63 57.97
CA GLY A 38 31.80 -34.82 56.62
C GLY A 38 32.04 -33.62 55.69
N LEU A 39 31.87 -32.39 56.18
CA LEU A 39 32.17 -31.15 55.44
C LEU A 39 33.67 -31.02 55.12
N ALA A 40 34.53 -31.35 56.10
CA ALA A 40 35.97 -31.31 55.89
C ALA A 40 36.43 -32.40 54.89
N ALA A 41 35.84 -33.61 54.95
CA ALA A 41 36.10 -34.65 53.97
C ALA A 41 35.61 -34.26 52.56
N ALA A 42 34.41 -33.67 52.45
CA ALA A 42 33.86 -33.18 51.17
C ALA A 42 34.70 -32.03 50.59
N LEU A 43 35.14 -31.08 51.44
CA LEU A 43 36.05 -30.00 51.03
C LEU A 43 37.41 -30.55 50.59
N SER A 44 37.97 -31.52 51.35
CA SER A 44 39.24 -32.16 51.00
C SER A 44 39.14 -32.95 49.69
N ALA A 45 38.05 -33.70 49.49
CA ALA A 45 37.79 -34.40 48.23
C ALA A 45 37.58 -33.40 47.06
N GLY A 46 36.88 -32.29 47.31
CA GLY A 46 36.72 -31.18 46.35
C GLY A 46 38.06 -30.57 45.94
N VAL A 47 38.93 -30.30 46.91
CA VAL A 47 40.29 -29.76 46.64
C VAL A 47 41.12 -30.79 45.86
N LEU A 48 41.10 -32.07 46.27
CA LEU A 48 41.82 -33.14 45.60
C LEU A 48 41.39 -33.40 44.16
N LEU A 49 40.14 -33.13 43.83
CA LEU A 49 39.59 -33.24 42.46
C LEU A 49 39.77 -31.96 41.66
N LEU A 50 39.50 -30.81 42.29
CA LEU A 50 39.46 -29.52 41.56
C LEU A 50 40.86 -28.94 41.29
N VAL A 51 41.84 -29.18 42.15
CA VAL A 51 43.22 -28.67 41.96
C VAL A 51 43.90 -29.32 40.74
N PRO A 52 43.90 -30.65 40.59
CA PRO A 52 44.46 -31.28 39.38
C PRO A 52 43.71 -30.87 38.10
N LEU A 53 42.37 -30.79 38.18
CA LEU A 53 41.57 -30.32 37.04
C LEU A 53 41.89 -28.89 36.66
N LYS A 54 42.04 -27.98 37.65
CA LYS A 54 42.46 -26.60 37.38
C LYS A 54 43.85 -26.56 36.73
N TYR A 55 44.77 -27.45 37.16
CA TYR A 55 46.09 -27.49 36.58
C TYR A 55 46.09 -28.06 35.16
N TYR A 56 45.24 -29.10 34.89
CA TYR A 56 45.05 -29.66 33.56
C TYR A 56 44.48 -28.64 32.56
N TYR A 57 43.42 -27.88 32.99
CA TYR A 57 42.78 -26.91 32.11
C TYR A 57 43.53 -25.55 32.02
N ARG A 58 44.69 -25.45 32.63
CA ARG A 58 45.59 -24.32 32.37
C ARG A 58 46.15 -24.35 30.93
N ASP A 59 46.42 -25.54 30.43
CA ASP A 59 47.03 -25.77 29.12
C ASP A 59 46.09 -26.50 28.14
N HIS A 60 44.83 -26.74 28.55
CA HIS A 60 43.80 -27.40 27.76
C HIS A 60 42.50 -26.63 27.79
N LEU A 61 41.75 -26.68 26.68
CA LEU A 61 40.42 -26.10 26.61
C LEU A 61 39.41 -26.81 27.51
N PHE A 62 38.51 -26.04 28.15
CA PHE A 62 37.51 -26.56 29.08
C PHE A 62 36.58 -27.59 28.42
N LEU A 63 35.96 -28.44 29.25
CA LEU A 63 34.86 -29.31 28.83
C LEU A 63 33.73 -28.46 28.21
N ASN A 64 33.09 -29.02 27.18
CA ASN A 64 32.02 -28.35 26.43
C ASN A 64 32.46 -27.06 25.71
N THR A 65 33.74 -26.93 25.33
CA THR A 65 34.23 -25.87 24.48
C THR A 65 34.09 -26.26 23.01
N TRP A 66 33.38 -25.44 22.29
CA TRP A 66 33.16 -25.52 20.86
C TRP A 66 33.73 -24.28 20.20
N VAL A 67 34.30 -24.44 19.04
CA VAL A 67 34.74 -23.34 18.17
C VAL A 67 34.09 -23.57 16.82
N ASP A 68 33.27 -22.59 16.37
CA ASP A 68 32.52 -22.67 15.12
C ASP A 68 31.80 -24.01 14.94
N SER A 69 31.10 -24.44 16.01
CA SER A 69 30.34 -25.70 16.07
C SER A 69 31.17 -26.99 16.01
N ARG A 70 32.50 -26.91 16.10
CA ARG A 70 33.41 -28.08 16.26
C ARG A 70 33.84 -28.21 17.70
N TYR A 71 34.01 -29.45 18.18
CA TYR A 71 34.31 -29.75 19.58
C TYR A 71 35.80 -29.74 19.86
N TYR A 72 36.30 -28.84 20.72
CA TYR A 72 37.72 -28.63 21.04
C TYR A 72 38.08 -28.91 22.51
N ALA A 73 37.15 -29.43 23.32
CA ALA A 73 37.42 -29.70 24.72
C ALA A 73 38.64 -30.63 24.89
N GLY A 74 39.56 -30.27 25.79
CA GLY A 74 40.76 -31.01 26.06
C GLY A 74 41.86 -30.86 25.01
N TYR A 75 41.71 -29.98 24.01
CA TYR A 75 42.81 -29.66 23.11
C TYR A 75 43.80 -28.73 23.82
N THR A 76 45.13 -29.00 23.61
CA THR A 76 46.17 -28.04 23.97
C THR A 76 46.18 -26.87 23.03
N ARG A 77 46.82 -25.76 23.41
CA ARG A 77 46.99 -24.56 22.55
C ARG A 77 47.52 -24.95 21.19
N GLN A 78 48.67 -25.62 21.15
CA GLN A 78 49.31 -26.00 19.89
C GLN A 78 48.39 -26.90 19.03
N ARG A 79 47.74 -27.88 19.64
CA ARG A 79 46.83 -28.77 18.93
C ARG A 79 45.60 -28.03 18.35
N ALA A 80 45.11 -27.04 19.09
CA ALA A 80 43.98 -26.24 18.59
C ALA A 80 44.43 -25.32 17.41
N ILE A 81 45.60 -24.70 17.52
CA ILE A 81 46.20 -23.91 16.44
C ILE A 81 46.45 -24.76 15.20
N ASP A 82 47.09 -25.93 15.37
CA ASP A 82 47.39 -26.82 14.25
C ASP A 82 46.13 -27.30 13.53
N ASP A 83 45.08 -27.67 14.30
CA ASP A 83 43.82 -28.15 13.73
C ASP A 83 43.04 -27.04 12.99
N LEU A 84 42.98 -25.84 13.58
CA LEU A 84 42.31 -24.68 12.97
C LEU A 84 43.05 -24.15 11.75
N ASN A 85 44.38 -24.23 11.73
CA ASN A 85 45.19 -23.77 10.59
C ASN A 85 45.17 -24.75 9.38
N ILE A 86 44.60 -25.96 9.53
CA ILE A 86 44.45 -26.91 8.42
C ILE A 86 43.34 -26.47 7.47
N HIS A 87 42.26 -25.89 8.01
CA HIS A 87 41.07 -25.61 7.25
C HIS A 87 40.59 -24.19 7.48
N PHE A 88 40.63 -23.34 6.44
CA PHE A 88 39.95 -22.07 6.47
C PHE A 88 38.42 -22.30 6.54
N PRO A 89 37.67 -21.55 7.37
CA PRO A 89 36.23 -21.71 7.46
C PRO A 89 35.56 -21.39 6.09
N GLU A 90 34.56 -22.20 5.72
CA GLU A 90 33.70 -21.88 4.61
C GLU A 90 32.80 -20.70 5.01
N ALA A 91 33.26 -19.50 4.70
CA ALA A 91 32.54 -18.27 5.00
C ALA A 91 32.27 -17.51 3.71
N LYS A 92 31.05 -17.04 3.60
CA LYS A 92 30.62 -16.16 2.51
C LYS A 92 30.29 -14.82 3.07
N ILE A 93 30.55 -13.77 2.30
CA ILE A 93 30.13 -12.43 2.63
C ILE A 93 29.34 -11.82 1.47
N LYS A 94 28.22 -11.17 1.80
CA LYS A 94 27.40 -10.42 0.89
C LYS A 94 27.81 -8.95 0.94
N ILE A 95 28.30 -8.42 -0.14
CA ILE A 95 28.68 -7.03 -0.31
C ILE A 95 27.48 -6.31 -0.93
N ILE A 96 26.95 -5.29 -0.23
CA ILE A 96 25.77 -4.54 -0.66
C ILE A 96 26.19 -3.12 -1.01
N LEU A 97 26.05 -2.78 -2.27
CA LEU A 97 26.33 -1.47 -2.86
C LEU A 97 25.04 -0.88 -3.46
N GLU A 98 25.02 0.39 -3.81
CA GLU A 98 23.84 1.03 -4.40
C GLU A 98 23.37 0.37 -5.70
N GLU A 99 24.30 -0.12 -6.51
CA GLU A 99 24.01 -0.73 -7.81
C GLU A 99 23.67 -2.23 -7.74
N GLY A 100 23.82 -2.85 -6.57
CA GLY A 100 23.49 -4.27 -6.41
C GLY A 100 24.20 -4.97 -5.27
N GLU A 101 23.98 -6.28 -5.21
CA GLU A 101 24.54 -7.17 -4.20
C GLU A 101 25.45 -8.20 -4.87
N THR A 102 26.60 -8.44 -4.26
CA THR A 102 27.54 -9.47 -4.71
C THR A 102 27.90 -10.38 -3.54
N GLU A 103 27.70 -11.68 -3.67
CA GLU A 103 28.15 -12.67 -2.69
C GLU A 103 29.47 -13.31 -3.14
N ILE A 104 30.43 -13.39 -2.22
CA ILE A 104 31.74 -13.98 -2.49
C ILE A 104 32.13 -14.98 -1.37
N ASN A 105 32.95 -15.97 -1.73
CA ASN A 105 33.61 -16.83 -0.75
C ASN A 105 34.88 -16.15 -0.25
N ILE A 106 34.98 -15.90 1.06
CA ILE A 106 36.12 -15.20 1.66
C ILE A 106 37.43 -15.94 1.37
N SER A 107 37.43 -17.29 1.42
CA SER A 107 38.61 -18.12 1.17
C SER A 107 39.31 -17.90 -0.18
N GLU A 108 38.58 -17.45 -1.20
CA GLU A 108 39.13 -17.20 -2.53
C GLU A 108 40.02 -15.94 -2.61
N TYR A 109 39.88 -15.07 -1.61
CA TYR A 109 40.52 -13.75 -1.55
C TYR A 109 41.55 -13.64 -0.41
N VAL A 110 41.77 -14.71 0.36
CA VAL A 110 42.77 -14.79 1.42
C VAL A 110 44.03 -15.43 0.88
N SER A 111 45.20 -14.80 1.10
CA SER A 111 46.52 -15.31 0.74
C SER A 111 47.14 -16.18 1.84
N SER A 112 46.93 -15.80 3.10
CA SER A 112 47.38 -16.53 4.28
C SER A 112 46.45 -16.24 5.46
N PHE A 113 46.38 -17.22 6.39
CA PHE A 113 45.63 -17.08 7.64
C PHE A 113 46.34 -17.79 8.79
N ASP A 114 46.10 -17.30 10.01
CA ASP A 114 46.74 -17.81 11.23
C ASP A 114 45.81 -17.66 12.44
N TYR A 115 45.60 -18.77 13.16
CA TYR A 115 44.79 -18.84 14.36
C TYR A 115 45.61 -18.73 15.64
N THR A 116 46.93 -18.45 15.58
CA THR A 116 47.79 -18.41 16.77
C THR A 116 47.27 -17.40 17.81
N ASP A 117 47.10 -16.14 17.42
CA ASP A 117 46.62 -15.10 18.34
C ASP A 117 45.16 -15.30 18.78
N PRO A 118 44.21 -15.62 17.89
CA PRO A 118 42.82 -15.92 18.31
C PRO A 118 42.69 -17.09 19.31
N VAL A 119 43.51 -18.10 19.17
CA VAL A 119 43.55 -19.23 20.15
C VAL A 119 44.18 -18.78 21.47
N GLU A 120 45.26 -17.96 21.45
CA GLU A 120 45.83 -17.40 22.67
C GLU A 120 44.85 -16.51 23.43
N GLU A 121 44.05 -15.69 22.71
CA GLU A 121 42.99 -14.90 23.32
C GLU A 121 41.90 -15.77 23.92
N LEU A 122 41.54 -16.88 23.26
CA LEU A 122 40.56 -17.86 23.78
C LEU A 122 41.04 -18.47 25.10
N PHE A 123 42.33 -18.87 25.19
CA PHE A 123 42.91 -19.38 26.40
C PHE A 123 43.00 -18.31 27.51
N SER A 124 43.38 -17.10 27.18
CA SER A 124 43.42 -15.96 28.11
C SER A 124 42.02 -15.67 28.68
N ALA A 125 41.00 -15.65 27.84
CA ALA A 125 39.61 -15.49 28.26
C ALA A 125 39.10 -16.68 29.11
N GLN A 126 39.70 -17.86 28.95
CA GLN A 126 39.43 -19.02 29.79
C GLN A 126 40.06 -18.84 31.19
N GLU A 127 41.27 -18.33 31.28
CA GLU A 127 41.99 -18.12 32.54
C GLU A 127 41.32 -17.10 33.46
N GLU A 128 40.70 -16.06 32.89
CA GLU A 128 39.98 -15.02 33.64
C GLU A 128 38.66 -15.51 34.26
N LYS A 129 38.08 -16.60 33.77
CA LYS A 129 36.80 -17.13 34.24
C LYS A 129 36.98 -18.09 35.42
N SER A 130 36.12 -17.95 36.43
CA SER A 130 36.04 -18.92 37.51
C SER A 130 35.83 -20.34 36.96
N PHE A 131 36.73 -21.27 37.32
CA PHE A 131 36.70 -22.69 36.92
C PHE A 131 35.32 -23.33 37.11
N ILE A 132 34.62 -23.01 38.21
CA ILE A 132 33.31 -23.55 38.54
C ILE A 132 32.23 -23.13 37.54
N ARG A 133 32.35 -21.93 36.96
CA ARG A 133 31.40 -21.40 35.94
C ARG A 133 31.72 -21.90 34.52
N SER A 134 32.75 -22.68 34.35
CA SER A 134 33.30 -23.10 33.05
C SER A 134 32.69 -24.37 32.48
N PHE A 135 31.81 -25.07 33.23
CA PHE A 135 31.24 -26.36 32.82
C PHE A 135 30.02 -26.26 31.87
N GLY A 136 29.48 -25.08 31.63
CA GLY A 136 28.41 -24.88 30.64
C GLY A 136 28.91 -24.96 29.20
N PRO A 137 28.03 -25.32 28.26
CA PRO A 137 28.38 -25.35 26.83
C PRO A 137 28.76 -23.92 26.34
N LYS A 138 29.87 -23.81 25.63
CA LYS A 138 30.37 -22.56 25.06
C LYS A 138 30.72 -22.82 23.61
N ASN A 139 30.10 -22.09 22.73
CA ASN A 139 30.48 -22.04 21.33
C ASN A 139 31.14 -20.68 21.08
N TYR A 140 32.41 -20.67 20.76
CA TYR A 140 33.17 -19.50 20.43
C TYR A 140 33.20 -19.35 18.93
N HIS A 141 32.96 -18.14 18.47
CA HIS A 141 33.26 -17.75 17.10
C HIS A 141 34.59 -17.02 17.12
N ILE A 142 35.59 -17.57 16.43
CA ILE A 142 36.91 -16.95 16.32
C ILE A 142 37.31 -16.87 14.85
N ALA A 143 37.71 -15.66 14.44
CA ALA A 143 38.23 -15.42 13.10
C ALA A 143 39.77 -15.47 13.12
N PRO A 144 40.41 -16.04 12.08
CA PRO A 144 41.86 -16.01 11.97
C PRO A 144 42.37 -14.59 11.66
N LYS A 145 43.60 -14.31 12.03
CA LYS A 145 44.34 -13.24 11.36
C LYS A 145 44.51 -13.60 9.89
N MET A 146 44.15 -12.74 8.98
CA MET A 146 44.24 -13.05 7.56
C MET A 146 44.88 -11.91 6.77
N GLU A 147 45.61 -12.30 5.75
CA GLU A 147 46.10 -11.41 4.72
C GLU A 147 45.34 -11.65 3.43
N PHE A 148 44.96 -10.57 2.77
CA PHE A 148 44.19 -10.65 1.53
C PHE A 148 45.12 -10.71 0.32
N SER A 149 44.64 -11.38 -0.74
CA SER A 149 45.32 -11.49 -2.00
C SER A 149 44.99 -10.28 -2.91
N GLU A 150 45.84 -10.02 -3.90
CA GLU A 150 45.59 -9.02 -4.95
C GLU A 150 44.26 -9.23 -5.70
N LYS A 151 43.69 -10.44 -5.66
CA LYS A 151 42.37 -10.69 -6.27
C LYS A 151 41.26 -9.86 -5.58
N LEU A 152 41.39 -9.57 -4.29
CA LEU A 152 40.43 -8.73 -3.58
C LEU A 152 40.51 -7.27 -4.07
N ASP A 153 41.71 -6.77 -4.32
CA ASP A 153 41.92 -5.42 -4.85
C ASP A 153 41.30 -5.31 -6.26
N GLN A 154 41.52 -6.32 -7.11
CA GLN A 154 40.95 -6.37 -8.48
C GLN A 154 39.39 -6.46 -8.43
N LEU A 155 38.84 -7.26 -7.52
CA LEU A 155 37.39 -7.31 -7.32
C LEU A 155 36.85 -5.96 -6.87
N TRP A 156 37.54 -5.33 -5.91
CA TRP A 156 37.14 -4.04 -5.39
C TRP A 156 37.18 -2.92 -6.43
N GLU A 157 38.25 -2.88 -7.23
CA GLU A 157 38.32 -1.95 -8.38
C GLU A 157 37.11 -2.07 -9.31
N LYS A 158 36.71 -3.31 -9.61
CA LYS A 158 35.55 -3.56 -10.44
C LYS A 158 34.25 -3.12 -9.76
N LEU A 159 34.04 -3.48 -8.50
CA LEU A 159 32.82 -3.16 -7.76
C LEU A 159 32.69 -1.67 -7.47
N SER A 160 33.80 -1.00 -7.12
CA SER A 160 33.79 0.43 -6.80
C SER A 160 33.74 1.32 -8.04
N GLY A 161 34.28 0.87 -9.17
CA GLY A 161 34.25 1.62 -10.42
C GLY A 161 32.86 1.86 -10.97
N ASP A 162 31.95 0.92 -10.80
CA ASP A 162 30.55 1.03 -11.23
C ASP A 162 29.69 1.90 -10.28
N ASN A 163 30.14 2.13 -9.05
CA ASN A 163 29.42 2.92 -8.03
C ASN A 163 29.79 4.41 -7.99
N VAL A 164 30.65 4.86 -8.90
CA VAL A 164 31.08 6.26 -9.01
C VAL A 164 30.18 6.99 -10.00
N LYS A 165 28.84 6.91 -9.84
CA LYS A 165 27.94 7.85 -10.49
C LYS A 165 27.89 9.11 -9.66
N HIS A 166 28.63 10.11 -10.09
CA HIS A 166 28.71 11.42 -9.46
C HIS A 166 27.80 12.37 -10.21
N GLY A 167 26.96 13.07 -9.46
CA GLY A 167 26.25 14.22 -9.93
C GLY A 167 24.73 14.12 -9.73
N PHE A 168 24.12 15.30 -9.79
CA PHE A 168 22.68 15.43 -9.87
C PHE A 168 22.25 15.24 -11.33
N ASP A 169 21.22 14.43 -11.54
CA ASP A 169 20.56 14.30 -12.84
C ASP A 169 19.09 14.03 -12.65
N TYR A 170 18.27 14.40 -13.65
CA TYR A 170 16.84 14.13 -13.68
C TYR A 170 16.42 13.77 -15.10
N TYR A 171 15.34 13.04 -15.25
CA TYR A 171 14.83 12.65 -16.55
C TYR A 171 13.32 12.56 -16.61
N TYR A 172 12.79 12.58 -17.82
CA TYR A 172 11.37 12.44 -18.10
C TYR A 172 10.95 10.98 -18.19
N SER A 173 9.90 10.62 -17.46
CA SER A 173 9.17 9.37 -17.59
C SER A 173 7.76 9.63 -18.07
N GLY A 174 7.35 9.00 -19.14
CA GLY A 174 5.98 9.07 -19.65
C GLY A 174 4.89 8.62 -18.64
N TYR A 175 5.30 7.97 -17.53
CA TYR A 175 4.39 7.48 -16.49
C TYR A 175 4.26 8.42 -15.29
N LYS A 176 5.36 9.11 -14.90
CA LYS A 176 5.42 9.86 -13.63
C LYS A 176 5.68 11.36 -13.83
N GLY A 177 6.10 11.78 -15.01
CA GLY A 177 6.65 13.12 -15.23
C GLY A 177 8.16 13.14 -15.07
N PHE A 178 8.71 14.24 -14.60
CA PHE A 178 10.14 14.37 -14.33
C PHE A 178 10.47 13.90 -12.93
N PHE A 179 11.58 13.19 -12.79
CA PHE A 179 12.08 12.75 -11.49
C PHE A 179 13.60 12.66 -11.48
N ILE A 180 14.14 12.77 -10.29
CA ILE A 180 15.59 12.69 -10.08
C ILE A 180 16.04 11.25 -10.34
N SER A 181 17.02 11.08 -11.23
CA SER A 181 17.63 9.79 -11.53
C SER A 181 18.80 9.48 -10.61
N ASN A 182 19.48 10.54 -10.18
CA ASN A 182 20.58 10.47 -9.25
C ASN A 182 20.51 11.69 -8.32
N ASP A 183 20.33 11.44 -7.02
CA ASP A 183 20.27 12.46 -5.97
C ASP A 183 21.58 12.57 -5.19
N SER A 184 22.65 11.93 -5.69
CA SER A 184 23.99 11.99 -5.06
C SER A 184 24.67 13.35 -5.18
N LEU A 185 23.89 14.40 -4.91
CA LEU A 185 24.31 15.78 -4.87
C LEU A 185 25.46 15.97 -3.89
N GLY A 186 26.63 16.16 -4.44
CA GLY A 186 27.82 16.37 -3.62
C GLY A 186 28.29 15.14 -2.84
N HIS A 187 27.55 14.03 -2.83
CA HIS A 187 27.95 12.80 -2.17
C HIS A 187 28.89 11.99 -3.05
N VAL A 188 30.13 11.93 -2.65
CA VAL A 188 31.15 11.12 -3.32
C VAL A 188 31.39 9.86 -2.51
N PHE A 189 31.31 8.70 -3.16
CA PHE A 189 31.60 7.43 -2.51
C PHE A 189 33.06 7.35 -2.10
N ASP A 190 33.33 7.20 -0.79
CA ASP A 190 34.66 6.96 -0.23
C ASP A 190 35.03 5.49 -0.41
N SER A 191 35.52 5.17 -1.60
CA SER A 191 35.96 3.83 -1.96
C SER A 191 37.02 3.29 -0.98
N GLY A 192 37.90 4.15 -0.46
CA GLY A 192 38.93 3.74 0.51
C GLY A 192 38.34 3.32 1.85
N LYS A 193 37.42 4.11 2.38
CA LYS A 193 36.71 3.79 3.64
C LYS A 193 35.83 2.57 3.50
N ALA A 194 35.10 2.46 2.41
CA ALA A 194 34.26 1.31 2.12
C ALA A 194 35.07 0.02 1.95
N TYR A 195 36.22 0.10 1.28
CA TYR A 195 37.14 -1.04 1.16
C TYR A 195 37.73 -1.47 2.50
N ALA A 196 38.07 -0.50 3.35
CA ALA A 196 38.54 -0.80 4.71
C ALA A 196 37.43 -1.52 5.51
N ALA A 197 36.18 -1.09 5.41
CA ALA A 197 35.04 -1.72 6.06
C ALA A 197 34.80 -3.14 5.52
N LEU A 198 34.89 -3.36 4.21
CA LEU A 198 34.80 -4.70 3.61
C LEU A 198 35.88 -5.62 4.17
N ARG A 199 37.14 -5.19 4.19
CA ARG A 199 38.26 -5.99 4.74
C ARG A 199 38.06 -6.30 6.22
N GLU A 200 37.51 -5.38 6.98
CA GLU A 200 37.24 -5.58 8.40
C GLU A 200 36.05 -6.57 8.62
N ALA A 201 35.00 -6.47 7.83
CA ALA A 201 33.89 -7.43 7.85
C ALA A 201 34.37 -8.83 7.44
N MET A 202 35.23 -8.96 6.43
CA MET A 202 35.85 -10.23 6.05
C MET A 202 36.71 -10.79 7.18
N ARG A 203 37.50 -9.94 7.88
CA ARG A 203 38.33 -10.39 9.03
C ARG A 203 37.48 -10.92 10.17
N ARG A 204 36.28 -10.38 10.36
CA ARG A 204 35.33 -10.87 11.38
C ARG A 204 34.48 -12.04 10.90
N LEU A 205 34.59 -12.43 9.64
CA LEU A 205 33.75 -13.44 8.99
C LEU A 205 32.26 -13.07 9.06
N ASP A 206 31.93 -11.78 8.93
CA ASP A 206 30.56 -11.27 8.92
C ASP A 206 29.81 -11.82 7.69
N GLU A 207 28.53 -12.11 7.82
CA GLU A 207 27.71 -12.62 6.71
C GLU A 207 27.42 -11.59 5.63
N SER A 208 27.46 -10.31 5.98
CA SER A 208 27.22 -9.21 5.04
C SER A 208 27.90 -7.92 5.46
N VAL A 209 28.18 -7.06 4.49
CA VAL A 209 28.58 -5.67 4.70
C VAL A 209 27.72 -4.76 3.82
N ASP A 210 27.02 -3.80 4.44
CA ASP A 210 26.21 -2.80 3.74
C ASP A 210 27.02 -1.51 3.60
N LEU A 211 27.42 -1.19 2.38
CA LEU A 211 28.24 -0.04 2.03
C LEU A 211 27.41 1.14 1.47
N ARG A 212 26.07 1.07 1.56
CA ARG A 212 25.14 2.14 1.17
C ARG A 212 24.95 3.18 2.27
N ALA A 213 25.45 2.93 3.47
CA ALA A 213 25.30 3.86 4.59
C ALA A 213 26.02 5.17 4.32
N GLY A 214 25.44 6.30 4.76
CA GLY A 214 25.98 7.64 4.53
C GLY A 214 27.41 7.86 5.06
N GLU A 215 27.90 7.00 5.96
CA GLU A 215 29.27 7.05 6.45
C GLU A 215 30.34 6.71 5.38
N PHE A 216 29.93 6.05 4.29
CA PHE A 216 30.80 5.73 3.16
C PHE A 216 30.77 6.79 2.06
N PHE A 217 30.14 7.91 2.32
CA PHE A 217 30.11 9.04 1.41
C PHE A 217 30.61 10.30 2.11
N TYR A 218 31.16 11.22 1.33
CA TYR A 218 31.53 12.53 1.79
C TYR A 218 30.93 13.61 0.90
N ASP A 219 30.57 14.74 1.48
CA ASP A 219 30.00 15.85 0.74
C ASP A 219 31.08 16.57 -0.06
N LYS A 220 30.77 16.81 -1.33
CA LYS A 220 31.56 17.65 -2.23
C LYS A 220 30.67 18.82 -2.67
N GLU A 221 31.23 20.00 -2.78
CA GLU A 221 30.53 21.16 -3.33
C GLU A 221 30.02 20.83 -4.75
N PRO A 222 28.71 21.08 -5.05
CA PRO A 222 28.17 20.88 -6.38
C PRO A 222 28.94 21.69 -7.43
N THR A 223 29.12 21.14 -8.59
CA THR A 223 29.66 21.85 -9.75
C THR A 223 28.67 22.89 -10.29
N GLU A 224 29.14 23.85 -11.06
CA GLU A 224 28.25 24.84 -11.71
C GLU A 224 27.18 24.19 -12.59
N ASP A 225 27.52 23.08 -13.26
CA ASP A 225 26.58 22.37 -14.15
C ASP A 225 25.55 21.58 -13.34
N GLU A 226 25.94 20.99 -12.22
CA GLU A 226 25.00 20.35 -11.27
C GLU A 226 24.03 21.39 -10.66
N LEU A 227 24.52 22.58 -10.29
CA LEU A 227 23.67 23.67 -9.80
C LEU A 227 22.63 24.10 -10.85
N LYS A 228 23.02 24.21 -12.13
CA LYS A 228 22.10 24.54 -13.22
C LYS A 228 21.04 23.46 -13.42
N LEU A 229 21.43 22.16 -13.34
CA LEU A 229 20.47 21.04 -13.44
C LEU A 229 19.50 21.05 -12.25
N MET A 230 19.96 21.36 -11.04
CA MET A 230 19.10 21.49 -9.86
C MET A 230 18.06 22.60 -10.04
N GLU A 231 18.49 23.80 -10.47
CA GLU A 231 17.60 24.90 -10.76
C GLU A 231 16.57 24.53 -11.85
N ALA A 232 17.00 23.84 -12.89
CA ALA A 232 16.13 23.37 -13.95
C ALA A 232 15.09 22.33 -13.43
N PHE A 233 15.55 21.41 -12.58
CA PHE A 233 14.64 20.46 -11.94
C PHE A 233 13.65 21.13 -11.00
N ASP A 234 14.07 22.08 -10.18
CA ASP A 234 13.19 22.83 -9.29
C ASP A 234 12.08 23.55 -10.06
N LYS A 235 12.42 24.15 -11.21
CA LYS A 235 11.43 24.79 -12.10
C LYS A 235 10.44 23.77 -12.66
N VAL A 236 10.90 22.65 -13.20
CA VAL A 236 10.01 21.63 -13.76
C VAL A 236 9.22 20.92 -12.67
N ASN A 237 9.78 20.75 -11.50
CA ASN A 237 9.07 20.20 -10.35
C ASN A 237 7.97 21.12 -9.86
N ALA A 238 8.21 22.43 -9.83
CA ALA A 238 7.20 23.43 -9.53
C ALA A 238 6.06 23.41 -10.54
N TYR A 239 6.36 23.22 -11.84
CA TYR A 239 5.38 23.07 -12.91
C TYR A 239 4.55 21.79 -12.75
N GLN A 240 5.19 20.63 -12.62
CA GLN A 240 4.48 19.35 -12.60
C GLN A 240 3.69 19.11 -11.32
N THR A 241 4.04 19.79 -10.22
CA THR A 241 3.30 19.72 -8.94
C THR A 241 2.23 20.80 -8.82
N ALA A 242 2.13 21.72 -9.80
CA ALA A 242 1.08 22.70 -9.84
C ALA A 242 -0.30 22.03 -9.93
N SER A 243 -1.31 22.71 -9.43
CA SER A 243 -2.65 22.16 -9.30
C SER A 243 -3.64 22.95 -10.17
N ILE A 244 -4.23 22.28 -11.15
CA ILE A 244 -5.38 22.77 -11.91
C ILE A 244 -6.56 21.90 -11.52
N TYR A 245 -7.55 22.49 -10.82
CA TYR A 245 -8.69 21.75 -10.26
C TYR A 245 -9.94 21.91 -11.10
N TYR A 246 -10.73 20.83 -11.15
CA TYR A 246 -12.09 20.81 -11.66
C TYR A 246 -13.04 20.24 -10.61
N ASP A 247 -14.21 20.86 -10.51
CA ASP A 247 -15.34 20.44 -9.67
C ASP A 247 -16.33 19.69 -10.56
N MET A 248 -16.32 18.36 -10.46
CA MET A 248 -17.19 17.50 -11.27
C MET A 248 -18.57 17.28 -10.62
N GLY A 249 -18.77 17.79 -9.41
CA GLY A 249 -20.02 17.66 -8.65
C GLY A 249 -19.83 16.77 -7.43
N ASP A 250 -19.74 15.49 -7.62
CA ASP A 250 -19.51 14.50 -6.57
C ASP A 250 -18.05 14.43 -6.11
N GLU A 251 -17.12 14.86 -6.97
CA GLU A 251 -15.69 14.90 -6.65
C GLU A 251 -14.98 16.11 -7.27
N LYS A 252 -13.79 16.39 -6.74
CA LYS A 252 -12.84 17.33 -7.33
C LYS A 252 -11.67 16.58 -7.91
N ILE A 253 -11.44 16.79 -9.19
CA ILE A 253 -10.29 16.21 -9.89
C ILE A 253 -9.23 17.27 -10.17
N LYS A 254 -8.00 16.83 -10.38
CA LYS A 254 -6.89 17.68 -10.79
C LYS A 254 -6.04 17.00 -11.84
N LEU A 255 -5.35 17.79 -12.64
CA LEU A 255 -4.35 17.27 -13.55
C LEU A 255 -3.22 16.60 -12.75
N THR A 256 -2.83 15.44 -13.21
CA THR A 256 -1.68 14.71 -12.65
C THR A 256 -0.35 15.28 -13.16
N PRO A 257 0.76 15.08 -12.45
CA PRO A 257 2.10 15.43 -12.94
C PRO A 257 2.38 14.87 -14.34
N ARG A 258 1.95 13.64 -14.62
CA ARG A 258 2.05 13.01 -15.94
C ARG A 258 1.33 13.82 -17.02
N GLN A 259 0.10 14.22 -16.77
CA GLN A 259 -0.71 15.00 -17.74
C GLN A 259 -0.08 16.37 -18.00
N LEU A 260 0.33 17.09 -16.94
CA LEU A 260 1.03 18.37 -17.07
C LEU A 260 2.32 18.22 -17.88
N CYS A 261 3.19 17.27 -17.53
CA CYS A 261 4.45 17.07 -18.24
C CYS A 261 4.28 16.59 -19.68
N SER A 262 3.19 15.88 -19.99
CA SER A 262 2.90 15.45 -21.35
C SER A 262 2.66 16.63 -22.31
N LEU A 263 2.27 17.78 -21.77
CA LEU A 263 2.06 19.00 -22.54
C LEU A 263 3.36 19.76 -22.86
N LEU A 264 4.47 19.39 -22.25
CA LEU A 264 5.76 20.02 -22.55
C LEU A 264 6.36 19.50 -23.85
N VAL A 265 7.11 20.37 -24.53
CA VAL A 265 8.04 19.95 -25.60
C VAL A 265 9.29 19.44 -24.92
N ILE A 266 9.67 18.18 -25.20
CA ILE A 266 10.84 17.52 -24.61
C ILE A 266 11.90 17.35 -25.70
N GLU A 267 13.11 17.82 -25.46
CA GLU A 267 14.29 17.63 -26.31
C GLU A 267 15.42 17.03 -25.46
N ASP A 268 16.05 15.98 -25.95
CA ASP A 268 17.15 15.26 -25.28
C ASP A 268 16.83 14.85 -23.81
N GLY A 269 15.56 14.59 -23.53
CA GLY A 269 15.09 14.19 -22.18
C GLY A 269 14.75 15.34 -21.25
N TYR A 270 14.95 16.59 -21.65
CA TYR A 270 14.69 17.80 -20.86
C TYR A 270 13.56 18.66 -21.46
N PRO A 271 12.84 19.46 -20.64
CA PRO A 271 11.82 20.35 -21.17
C PRO A 271 12.45 21.52 -21.90
N LEU A 272 11.95 21.79 -23.10
CA LEU A 272 12.38 22.97 -23.89
C LEU A 272 11.94 24.27 -23.22
N VAL A 273 12.87 25.21 -23.10
CA VAL A 273 12.59 26.58 -22.63
C VAL A 273 12.81 27.59 -23.74
N ASN A 274 12.00 28.65 -23.74
CA ASN A 274 12.11 29.75 -24.71
C ASN A 274 13.07 30.86 -24.21
N ASP A 275 13.28 31.89 -25.02
CA ASP A 275 14.14 33.03 -24.71
C ASP A 275 13.74 33.81 -23.43
N LYS A 276 12.58 33.59 -22.90
CA LYS A 276 12.08 34.17 -21.63
C LYS A 276 12.19 33.23 -20.45
N ASP A 277 12.94 32.14 -20.60
CA ASP A 277 13.10 31.10 -19.60
C ASP A 277 11.77 30.45 -19.15
N CYS A 278 10.80 30.38 -20.06
CA CYS A 278 9.51 29.71 -19.84
C CYS A 278 9.45 28.42 -20.65
N PHE A 279 8.80 27.39 -20.07
CA PHE A 279 8.59 26.13 -20.78
C PHE A 279 7.76 26.31 -22.06
N VAL A 280 8.13 25.57 -23.09
CA VAL A 280 7.38 25.52 -24.35
C VAL A 280 6.32 24.43 -24.26
N ILE A 281 5.07 24.81 -24.53
CA ILE A 281 3.91 23.93 -24.51
C ILE A 281 3.58 23.45 -25.91
N ASP A 282 3.35 22.16 -26.07
CA ASP A 282 2.79 21.56 -27.26
C ASP A 282 1.25 21.58 -27.18
N GLU A 283 0.66 22.66 -27.69
CA GLU A 283 -0.79 22.86 -27.65
C GLU A 283 -1.57 21.77 -28.41
N SER A 284 -0.94 21.06 -29.34
CA SER A 284 -1.60 19.98 -30.07
C SER A 284 -1.96 18.78 -29.20
N LYS A 285 -1.37 18.69 -28.01
CA LYS A 285 -1.63 17.63 -27.02
C LYS A 285 -2.77 17.96 -26.04
N ILE A 286 -3.22 19.22 -26.01
CA ILE A 286 -4.28 19.66 -25.08
C ILE A 286 -5.58 18.89 -25.29
N PRO A 287 -6.08 18.67 -26.53
CA PRO A 287 -7.30 17.90 -26.73
C PRO A 287 -7.23 16.49 -26.13
N ARG A 288 -6.10 15.83 -26.30
CA ARG A 288 -5.90 14.49 -25.73
C ARG A 288 -5.91 14.49 -24.20
N VAL A 289 -5.26 15.47 -23.58
CA VAL A 289 -5.25 15.57 -22.10
C VAL A 289 -6.64 15.90 -21.57
N ALA A 290 -7.38 16.77 -22.27
CA ALA A 290 -8.77 17.08 -21.97
C ALA A 290 -9.67 15.83 -22.10
N GLU A 291 -9.53 15.06 -23.16
CA GLU A 291 -10.24 13.81 -23.38
C GLU A 291 -9.94 12.80 -22.24
N GLU A 292 -8.66 12.55 -21.93
CA GLU A 292 -8.26 11.67 -20.82
C GLU A 292 -8.84 12.12 -19.46
N LEU A 293 -9.04 13.43 -19.27
CA LEU A 293 -9.55 13.98 -18.00
C LEU A 293 -11.06 13.87 -17.89
N PHE A 294 -11.79 14.17 -18.98
CA PHE A 294 -13.23 14.36 -18.95
C PHE A 294 -14.03 13.18 -19.51
N GLU A 295 -13.40 12.26 -20.26
CA GLU A 295 -14.07 11.09 -20.84
C GLU A 295 -14.88 10.26 -19.82
N PRO A 296 -14.40 10.02 -18.58
CA PRO A 296 -15.19 9.28 -17.60
C PRO A 296 -16.49 9.99 -17.20
N TYR A 297 -16.56 11.31 -17.35
CA TYR A 297 -17.69 12.17 -16.94
C TYR A 297 -18.65 12.50 -18.08
N ASN A 298 -18.34 12.10 -19.30
CA ASN A 298 -19.27 12.14 -20.43
C ASN A 298 -20.09 10.86 -20.42
N THR A 299 -21.31 10.94 -19.89
CA THR A 299 -22.14 9.77 -19.64
C THR A 299 -23.24 9.56 -20.68
N ILE A 300 -23.52 10.56 -21.53
CA ILE A 300 -24.48 10.42 -22.63
C ILE A 300 -24.03 9.32 -23.61
N ASP A 301 -24.93 8.56 -24.13
CA ASP A 301 -24.71 7.42 -25.06
C ASP A 301 -23.81 6.30 -24.51
N LYS A 302 -23.51 6.31 -23.20
CA LYS A 302 -22.68 5.27 -22.58
C LYS A 302 -23.50 4.31 -21.74
N ASP A 303 -23.07 3.06 -21.77
CA ASP A 303 -23.59 2.04 -20.87
C ASP A 303 -23.19 2.32 -19.43
N ARG A 304 -24.16 2.21 -18.53
CA ARG A 304 -23.97 2.36 -17.08
C ARG A 304 -24.34 1.06 -16.40
N GLU A 305 -23.49 0.63 -15.52
CA GLU A 305 -23.87 -0.43 -14.59
C GLU A 305 -24.74 0.16 -13.47
N PHE A 306 -25.96 -0.36 -13.35
CA PHE A 306 -26.93 0.10 -12.37
C PHE A 306 -27.33 -1.04 -11.45
N LYS A 307 -27.22 -0.81 -10.13
CA LYS A 307 -27.68 -1.77 -9.12
C LYS A 307 -29.13 -1.49 -8.75
N THR A 308 -30.02 -2.40 -9.10
CA THR A 308 -31.45 -2.29 -8.83
C THR A 308 -31.79 -2.40 -7.34
N VAL A 309 -32.99 -1.99 -6.94
CA VAL A 309 -33.52 -2.18 -5.57
C VAL A 309 -33.51 -3.67 -5.17
N SER A 310 -33.78 -4.56 -6.10
CA SER A 310 -33.71 -6.03 -5.88
C SER A 310 -32.29 -6.56 -5.69
N GLY A 311 -31.25 -5.73 -5.88
CA GLY A 311 -29.84 -6.08 -5.75
C GLY A 311 -29.21 -6.67 -7.01
N ARG A 312 -29.94 -6.75 -8.13
CA ARG A 312 -29.41 -7.16 -9.43
C ARG A 312 -28.60 -6.03 -10.07
N TYR A 313 -27.60 -6.37 -10.87
CA TYR A 313 -26.90 -5.43 -11.72
C TYR A 313 -27.43 -5.51 -13.15
N ILE A 314 -27.75 -4.38 -13.72
CA ILE A 314 -28.19 -4.23 -15.10
C ILE A 314 -27.31 -3.20 -15.83
N SER A 315 -27.23 -3.33 -17.15
CA SER A 315 -26.63 -2.29 -18.00
C SER A 315 -27.75 -1.43 -18.56
N THR A 316 -27.60 -0.13 -18.49
CA THR A 316 -28.56 0.84 -19.08
C THR A 316 -27.80 2.00 -19.73
N SER A 317 -28.34 2.49 -20.85
CA SER A 317 -27.79 3.66 -21.58
C SER A 317 -28.91 4.57 -22.05
N SER A 318 -28.56 5.79 -22.39
CA SER A 318 -29.51 6.75 -22.98
C SER A 318 -28.79 7.74 -23.86
N SER A 319 -29.40 8.05 -25.02
CA SER A 319 -29.01 9.16 -25.89
C SER A 319 -29.67 10.51 -25.50
N GLU A 320 -30.59 10.46 -24.54
CA GLU A 320 -31.35 11.65 -24.11
C GLU A 320 -31.05 12.09 -22.69
N TYR A 321 -30.47 11.19 -21.89
CA TYR A 321 -30.08 11.47 -20.51
C TYR A 321 -28.60 11.16 -20.27
N GLY A 322 -27.93 12.10 -19.63
CA GLY A 322 -26.55 12.01 -19.27
C GLY A 322 -25.89 13.38 -19.22
N THR A 323 -24.59 13.34 -19.07
CA THR A 323 -23.74 14.54 -19.09
C THR A 323 -22.88 14.53 -20.34
N GLU A 324 -22.86 15.67 -21.04
CA GLU A 324 -21.94 15.96 -22.13
C GLU A 324 -21.16 17.22 -21.82
N ILE A 325 -19.85 17.11 -21.63
CA ILE A 325 -18.98 18.26 -21.40
C ILE A 325 -18.64 18.94 -22.71
N ASN A 326 -18.66 20.28 -22.72
CA ASN A 326 -18.21 21.09 -23.88
C ASN A 326 -16.68 21.04 -23.99
N MET A 327 -16.18 20.01 -24.67
CA MET A 327 -14.73 19.73 -24.78
C MET A 327 -13.97 20.95 -25.33
N ARG A 328 -14.52 21.69 -26.31
CA ARG A 328 -13.86 22.86 -26.88
C ARG A 328 -13.72 24.00 -25.86
N ALA A 329 -14.69 24.19 -24.98
CA ALA A 329 -14.61 25.19 -23.92
C ALA A 329 -13.55 24.80 -22.90
N GLU A 330 -13.45 23.50 -22.57
CA GLU A 330 -12.47 22.99 -21.59
C GLU A 330 -11.06 22.92 -22.18
N GLU A 331 -10.86 22.57 -23.43
CA GLU A 331 -9.57 22.68 -24.12
C GLU A 331 -9.01 24.12 -24.09
N ASN A 332 -9.87 25.09 -24.38
CA ASN A 332 -9.48 26.53 -24.35
C ASN A 332 -9.10 26.95 -22.92
N TYR A 333 -9.88 26.53 -21.94
CA TYR A 333 -9.56 26.82 -20.53
C TYR A 333 -8.30 26.12 -20.07
N LEU A 334 -8.11 24.85 -20.42
CA LEU A 334 -6.92 24.10 -20.09
C LEU A 334 -5.66 24.76 -20.66
N ASN A 335 -5.70 25.18 -21.92
CA ASN A 335 -4.61 25.96 -22.52
C ASN A 335 -4.31 27.25 -21.72
N TYR A 336 -5.34 27.99 -21.37
CA TYR A 336 -5.21 29.19 -20.54
C TYR A 336 -4.60 28.86 -19.16
N ALA A 337 -5.11 27.83 -18.48
CA ALA A 337 -4.65 27.42 -17.15
C ALA A 337 -3.18 26.95 -17.16
N VAL A 338 -2.81 26.12 -18.14
CA VAL A 338 -1.44 25.62 -18.29
C VAL A 338 -0.46 26.76 -18.54
N ARG A 339 -0.83 27.75 -19.34
CA ARG A 339 0.00 28.96 -19.57
C ARG A 339 0.24 29.77 -18.29
N ARG A 340 -0.73 29.82 -17.38
CA ARG A 340 -0.57 30.46 -16.06
C ARG A 340 0.40 29.67 -15.19
N VAL A 341 0.30 28.34 -15.22
CA VAL A 341 1.26 27.47 -14.51
C VAL A 341 2.68 27.66 -15.06
N VAL A 342 2.85 27.73 -16.38
CA VAL A 342 4.14 28.07 -17.01
C VAL A 342 4.66 29.44 -16.59
N ALA A 343 3.76 30.39 -16.32
CA ALA A 343 4.10 31.71 -15.80
C ALA A 343 4.40 31.72 -14.28
N GLY A 344 4.36 30.57 -13.62
CA GLY A 344 4.75 30.39 -12.21
C GLY A 344 3.62 30.30 -11.21
N GLU A 345 2.35 30.24 -11.65
CA GLU A 345 1.24 30.00 -10.72
C GLU A 345 1.23 28.53 -10.27
N LYS A 346 1.15 28.32 -8.96
CA LYS A 346 1.20 26.97 -8.37
C LYS A 346 -0.17 26.34 -8.22
N GLU A 347 -1.22 27.14 -8.19
CA GLU A 347 -2.59 26.69 -7.99
C GLU A 347 -3.56 27.50 -8.83
N ILE A 348 -4.28 26.82 -9.69
CA ILE A 348 -5.40 27.38 -10.44
C ILE A 348 -6.69 26.90 -9.77
N GLY A 349 -7.50 27.83 -9.36
CA GLY A 349 -8.72 27.56 -8.60
C GLY A 349 -9.68 26.61 -9.31
N SER A 350 -10.54 25.97 -8.52
CA SER A 350 -11.48 24.96 -9.00
C SER A 350 -12.46 25.54 -10.02
N ARG A 351 -12.59 24.89 -11.18
CA ARG A 351 -13.53 25.23 -12.26
C ARG A 351 -14.63 24.17 -12.35
N VAL A 352 -15.86 24.62 -12.47
CA VAL A 352 -16.96 23.77 -12.95
C VAL A 352 -16.85 23.69 -14.47
N PRO A 353 -16.80 22.51 -15.10
CA PRO A 353 -16.79 22.41 -16.57
C PRO A 353 -18.03 23.07 -17.21
N VAL A 354 -17.87 23.49 -18.45
CA VAL A 354 -19.02 23.88 -19.26
C VAL A 354 -19.65 22.64 -19.86
N TYR A 355 -20.96 22.50 -19.74
CA TYR A 355 -21.70 21.35 -20.24
C TYR A 355 -22.55 21.75 -21.45
N ASN A 356 -22.62 20.87 -22.45
CA ASN A 356 -23.62 20.93 -23.52
C ASN A 356 -24.94 20.33 -23.03
N ILE A 357 -24.84 19.21 -22.28
CA ILE A 357 -25.95 18.50 -21.66
C ILE A 357 -25.58 18.22 -20.22
N THR A 358 -26.49 18.44 -19.31
CA THR A 358 -26.28 18.22 -17.88
C THR A 358 -27.31 17.23 -17.33
N ALA A 359 -26.89 16.14 -16.78
CA ALA A 359 -27.73 15.26 -15.97
C ALA A 359 -28.16 15.94 -14.66
N ASN A 360 -29.14 15.41 -13.96
CA ASN A 360 -29.58 15.93 -12.66
C ASN A 360 -28.45 15.94 -11.61
N ASN A 361 -27.62 14.94 -11.65
CA ASN A 361 -26.43 14.88 -10.83
C ASN A 361 -25.18 14.98 -11.71
N ARG A 362 -24.19 15.75 -11.29
CA ARG A 362 -22.89 15.85 -11.97
C ARG A 362 -21.94 14.80 -11.37
N GLY A 363 -21.02 14.32 -12.16
CA GLY A 363 -20.02 13.35 -11.73
C GLY A 363 -20.19 11.97 -12.37
N LEU A 364 -19.60 10.97 -11.74
CA LEU A 364 -19.65 9.59 -12.25
C LEU A 364 -21.03 8.94 -12.04
N ASN A 365 -21.71 9.29 -10.94
CA ASN A 365 -23.08 8.85 -10.68
C ASN A 365 -24.08 9.91 -11.15
N ASP A 366 -24.31 10.00 -12.45
CA ASP A 366 -25.22 10.98 -13.05
C ASP A 366 -26.71 10.72 -12.78
N ILE A 367 -27.08 9.50 -12.45
CA ILE A 367 -28.44 9.13 -11.99
C ILE A 367 -28.71 9.75 -10.62
N GLY A 368 -27.72 9.76 -9.73
CA GLY A 368 -27.83 10.34 -8.40
C GLY A 368 -28.54 9.41 -7.42
N TYR A 369 -29.20 10.02 -6.43
CA TYR A 369 -29.87 9.31 -5.33
C TYR A 369 -31.38 9.49 -5.33
N ASP A 370 -31.92 10.27 -6.28
CA ASP A 370 -33.35 10.53 -6.46
C ASP A 370 -33.76 10.08 -7.86
N TYR A 371 -34.45 8.96 -7.96
CA TYR A 371 -34.87 8.38 -9.24
C TYR A 371 -36.07 7.47 -9.08
N ILE A 372 -36.71 7.15 -10.22
CA ILE A 372 -37.75 6.15 -10.33
C ILE A 372 -37.16 4.89 -10.98
N GLU A 373 -37.42 3.74 -10.39
CA GLU A 373 -37.04 2.42 -10.90
C GLU A 373 -38.31 1.64 -11.27
N VAL A 374 -38.35 1.10 -12.49
CA VAL A 374 -39.48 0.34 -13.03
C VAL A 374 -39.01 -1.04 -13.44
N ASP A 375 -39.39 -2.05 -12.67
CA ASP A 375 -39.16 -3.47 -12.96
C ASP A 375 -40.37 -4.04 -13.71
N THR A 376 -40.27 -4.07 -15.02
CA THR A 376 -41.37 -4.59 -15.89
C THR A 376 -41.51 -6.10 -15.77
N GLY A 377 -40.46 -6.84 -15.43
CA GLY A 377 -40.49 -8.27 -15.21
C GLY A 377 -41.25 -8.66 -13.94
N ASN A 378 -41.10 -7.91 -12.86
CA ASN A 378 -41.82 -8.14 -11.59
C ASN A 378 -43.04 -7.24 -11.42
N GLN A 379 -43.34 -6.36 -12.40
CA GLN A 379 -44.44 -5.41 -12.38
C GLN A 379 -44.46 -4.54 -11.14
N LYS A 380 -43.27 -3.97 -10.82
CA LYS A 380 -43.02 -3.11 -9.66
C LYS A 380 -42.46 -1.77 -10.08
N LEU A 381 -42.83 -0.73 -9.36
CA LEU A 381 -42.21 0.59 -9.44
C LEU A 381 -41.71 0.96 -8.06
N TYR A 382 -40.51 1.52 -8.02
CA TYR A 382 -39.92 2.07 -6.81
C TYR A 382 -39.56 3.55 -7.04
N LEU A 383 -39.88 4.39 -6.07
CA LEU A 383 -39.37 5.75 -5.98
C LEU A 383 -38.25 5.78 -4.94
N ILE A 384 -37.10 6.21 -5.37
CA ILE A 384 -35.94 6.40 -4.49
C ILE A 384 -35.78 7.89 -4.23
N VAL A 385 -35.64 8.28 -2.99
CA VAL A 385 -35.38 9.65 -2.53
C VAL A 385 -34.26 9.60 -1.51
N ASP A 386 -33.24 10.42 -1.67
CA ASP A 386 -32.03 10.41 -0.83
C ASP A 386 -31.40 9.02 -0.70
N GLY A 387 -31.51 8.18 -1.73
CA GLY A 387 -30.98 6.82 -1.77
C GLY A 387 -31.81 5.76 -1.01
N GLU A 388 -32.97 6.15 -0.45
CA GLU A 388 -33.85 5.26 0.29
C GLU A 388 -35.16 5.01 -0.51
N CYS A 389 -35.73 3.81 -0.43
CA CYS A 389 -36.98 3.49 -1.08
C CYS A 389 -38.14 4.19 -0.35
N ALA A 390 -38.65 5.27 -0.94
CA ALA A 390 -39.75 6.07 -0.39
C ALA A 390 -41.13 5.51 -0.80
N LEU A 391 -41.25 4.84 -1.97
CA LEU A 391 -42.48 4.24 -2.44
C LEU A 391 -42.18 2.93 -3.20
N GLU A 392 -42.93 1.88 -2.90
CA GLU A 392 -43.02 0.66 -3.69
C GLU A 392 -44.46 0.48 -4.17
N ALA A 393 -44.64 0.18 -5.44
CA ALA A 393 -45.97 0.08 -6.04
C ALA A 393 -46.10 -1.11 -7.01
N ASP A 394 -47.24 -1.81 -6.98
CA ASP A 394 -47.63 -2.70 -8.05
C ASP A 394 -48.11 -1.89 -9.25
N ILE A 395 -47.65 -2.26 -10.45
CA ILE A 395 -47.96 -1.58 -11.70
C ILE A 395 -48.51 -2.55 -12.76
N VAL A 396 -48.99 -1.97 -13.83
CA VAL A 396 -49.26 -2.69 -15.07
C VAL A 396 -48.60 -1.94 -16.22
N THR A 397 -47.67 -2.61 -16.89
CA THR A 397 -46.92 -2.06 -18.01
C THR A 397 -47.57 -2.45 -19.37
N GLY A 398 -46.87 -2.17 -20.46
CA GLY A 398 -47.29 -2.50 -21.82
C GLY A 398 -47.54 -4.01 -22.00
N ARG A 399 -48.62 -4.35 -22.73
CA ARG A 399 -48.91 -5.74 -23.08
C ARG A 399 -47.97 -6.28 -24.14
N ASP A 400 -48.00 -7.61 -24.34
CA ASP A 400 -47.26 -8.28 -25.39
C ASP A 400 -47.48 -7.63 -26.77
N GLY A 401 -46.38 -7.23 -27.45
CA GLY A 401 -46.38 -6.50 -28.71
C GLY A 401 -46.56 -5.00 -28.60
N LEU A 402 -46.75 -4.46 -27.38
CA LEU A 402 -46.78 -3.00 -27.06
C LEU A 402 -46.07 -2.77 -25.71
N GLU A 403 -44.92 -3.40 -25.53
CA GLU A 403 -44.15 -3.40 -24.30
C GLU A 403 -43.73 -1.96 -23.90
N THR A 404 -43.59 -1.71 -22.62
CA THR A 404 -42.92 -0.52 -22.11
C THR A 404 -41.45 -0.66 -22.41
N PRO A 405 -40.83 0.29 -23.14
CA PRO A 405 -39.42 0.17 -23.53
C PRO A 405 -38.48 0.21 -22.31
N ASP A 406 -37.52 -0.67 -22.30
CA ASP A 406 -36.40 -0.61 -21.35
C ASP A 406 -35.49 0.57 -21.69
N GLY A 407 -34.81 1.10 -20.69
CA GLY A 407 -33.83 2.17 -20.85
C GLY A 407 -33.80 3.18 -19.69
N LEU A 408 -33.03 4.21 -19.89
CA LEU A 408 -32.91 5.33 -18.95
C LEU A 408 -33.56 6.58 -19.57
N PHE A 409 -34.58 7.07 -18.90
CA PHE A 409 -35.40 8.20 -19.31
C PHE A 409 -35.42 9.27 -18.23
N THR A 410 -36.13 10.39 -18.50
CA THR A 410 -36.41 11.42 -17.49
C THR A 410 -37.90 11.72 -17.44
N VAL A 411 -38.34 12.27 -16.34
CA VAL A 411 -39.65 12.93 -16.24
C VAL A 411 -39.60 14.20 -17.07
N SER A 412 -40.28 14.21 -18.20
CA SER A 412 -40.28 15.35 -19.13
C SER A 412 -41.36 16.39 -18.78
N SER A 413 -42.52 15.94 -18.29
CA SER A 413 -43.59 16.85 -17.82
C SER A 413 -44.51 16.16 -16.83
N MET A 414 -45.17 16.96 -15.99
CA MET A 414 -46.12 16.50 -14.99
C MET A 414 -47.43 17.25 -15.08
N GLN A 415 -48.54 16.52 -15.29
CA GLN A 415 -49.85 17.10 -15.50
C GLN A 415 -50.94 16.43 -14.67
N LYS A 416 -51.98 17.19 -14.33
CA LYS A 416 -53.17 16.67 -13.60
C LYS A 416 -54.41 16.79 -14.42
N ASP A 417 -55.38 15.92 -14.14
CA ASP A 417 -56.77 15.99 -14.59
C ASP A 417 -56.87 16.21 -16.11
N ARG A 418 -56.34 15.28 -16.90
CA ARG A 418 -56.32 15.37 -18.35
C ARG A 418 -56.76 14.12 -19.07
N PHE A 419 -57.13 14.24 -20.33
CA PHE A 419 -57.37 13.15 -21.24
C PHE A 419 -56.08 12.74 -21.97
N LEU A 420 -55.75 11.43 -21.90
CA LEU A 420 -54.76 10.84 -22.77
C LEU A 420 -55.40 10.44 -24.05
N ILE A 421 -55.09 11.13 -25.15
CA ILE A 421 -55.69 10.90 -26.46
C ILE A 421 -54.61 10.33 -27.38
N LYS A 422 -54.76 9.08 -27.80
CA LYS A 422 -54.00 8.46 -28.90
C LYS A 422 -55.01 7.85 -29.86
N TYR A 423 -54.61 7.51 -31.10
CA TYR A 423 -55.46 7.13 -32.24
C TYR A 423 -56.66 6.18 -31.92
N ASN A 424 -56.57 5.28 -30.96
CA ASN A 424 -57.64 4.39 -30.49
C ASN A 424 -57.88 4.41 -28.99
N TYR A 425 -57.47 5.48 -28.31
CA TYR A 425 -57.42 5.51 -26.87
C TYR A 425 -57.72 6.90 -26.34
N ASN A 426 -58.76 7.00 -25.53
CA ASN A 426 -59.15 8.25 -24.89
C ASN A 426 -59.58 7.95 -23.46
N VAL A 427 -58.68 8.20 -22.51
CA VAL A 427 -58.96 7.95 -21.08
C VAL A 427 -58.61 9.16 -20.27
N PHE A 428 -59.40 9.39 -19.23
CA PHE A 428 -59.15 10.44 -18.24
C PHE A 428 -58.21 9.92 -17.17
N VAL A 429 -57.15 10.69 -16.86
CA VAL A 429 -56.21 10.44 -15.78
C VAL A 429 -56.09 11.64 -14.88
N ASN A 430 -55.98 11.41 -13.58
CA ASN A 430 -55.79 12.47 -12.58
C ASN A 430 -54.32 12.87 -12.46
N PHE A 431 -53.42 11.94 -12.68
CA PHE A 431 -51.99 12.16 -12.60
C PHE A 431 -51.32 11.57 -13.82
N GLN A 432 -50.56 12.39 -14.51
CA GLN A 432 -49.67 11.98 -15.60
C GLN A 432 -48.27 12.47 -15.32
N ILE A 433 -47.33 11.59 -15.37
CA ILE A 433 -45.88 11.81 -15.36
C ILE A 433 -45.41 11.34 -16.74
N GLU A 434 -45.13 12.26 -17.63
CA GLU A 434 -44.67 11.96 -18.99
C GLU A 434 -43.15 11.75 -18.97
N LEU A 435 -42.68 10.72 -19.66
CA LEU A 435 -41.29 10.40 -19.82
C LEU A 435 -40.73 10.97 -21.12
N SER A 436 -39.41 11.16 -21.20
CA SER A 436 -38.72 11.71 -22.39
C SER A 436 -38.97 10.90 -23.65
N ASN A 437 -39.21 9.59 -23.55
CA ASN A 437 -39.59 8.74 -24.69
C ASN A 437 -41.07 8.80 -25.12
N GLY A 438 -41.87 9.71 -24.51
CA GLY A 438 -43.28 9.92 -24.84
C GLY A 438 -44.27 8.91 -24.23
N TYR A 439 -43.81 7.96 -23.42
CA TYR A 439 -44.67 7.15 -22.55
C TYR A 439 -44.97 7.88 -21.24
N SER A 440 -45.90 7.36 -20.48
CA SER A 440 -46.32 8.02 -19.25
C SER A 440 -46.54 7.05 -18.10
N ILE A 441 -46.25 7.48 -16.89
CA ILE A 441 -46.72 6.87 -15.67
C ILE A 441 -48.02 7.56 -15.28
N THR A 442 -49.11 6.74 -15.05
CA THR A 442 -50.46 7.28 -14.83
C THR A 442 -51.22 6.46 -13.80
N ASN A 443 -52.23 7.10 -13.19
CA ASN A 443 -53.25 6.32 -12.50
C ASN A 443 -54.19 5.66 -13.53
N ALA A 444 -54.71 4.44 -13.23
CA ALA A 444 -55.65 3.70 -14.07
C ALA A 444 -56.86 3.27 -13.25
N ILE A 445 -57.85 4.15 -13.15
CA ILE A 445 -59.07 3.94 -12.37
C ILE A 445 -59.99 2.87 -12.98
N TRP A 446 -59.72 2.38 -14.18
CA TRP A 446 -60.47 1.34 -14.91
C TRP A 446 -59.94 -0.05 -14.60
N ARG A 447 -58.90 -0.19 -13.75
CA ARG A 447 -58.32 -1.45 -13.36
C ARG A 447 -58.73 -1.84 -11.93
N ASP A 448 -59.05 -3.12 -11.74
CA ASP A 448 -59.37 -3.64 -10.42
C ASP A 448 -58.15 -4.21 -9.68
N GLY A 449 -57.00 -4.36 -10.38
CA GLY A 449 -55.76 -4.88 -9.81
C GLY A 449 -54.51 -4.44 -10.56
N PHE A 450 -53.35 -4.55 -9.90
CA PHE A 450 -52.03 -4.23 -10.43
C PHE A 450 -51.04 -5.34 -10.04
N GLY A 451 -49.95 -5.43 -10.77
CA GLY A 451 -48.86 -6.39 -10.52
C GLY A 451 -49.10 -7.76 -11.18
N GLY A 452 -48.12 -8.67 -11.00
CA GLY A 452 -48.15 -10.03 -11.51
C GLY A 452 -48.26 -10.12 -13.03
N ASP A 453 -48.99 -11.12 -13.51
CA ASP A 453 -49.09 -11.46 -14.96
C ASP A 453 -50.19 -10.68 -15.69
N ILE A 454 -50.82 -9.67 -15.04
CA ILE A 454 -51.94 -8.88 -15.61
C ILE A 454 -51.55 -8.25 -16.95
N TYR A 455 -50.32 -7.82 -17.10
CA TYR A 455 -49.86 -7.12 -18.30
C TYR A 455 -49.87 -7.96 -19.57
N HIS A 456 -49.73 -9.28 -19.51
CA HIS A 456 -49.76 -10.15 -20.68
C HIS A 456 -51.12 -10.10 -21.41
N GLU A 457 -52.20 -10.25 -20.66
CA GLU A 457 -53.56 -10.30 -21.24
C GLU A 457 -54.23 -8.92 -21.27
N ASN A 458 -54.00 -8.11 -20.26
CA ASN A 458 -54.66 -6.84 -20.05
C ASN A 458 -53.67 -5.68 -19.71
N GLY A 459 -52.53 -5.66 -20.41
CA GLY A 459 -51.53 -4.61 -20.29
C GLY A 459 -51.93 -3.32 -20.97
N SER A 460 -51.16 -2.24 -20.76
CA SER A 460 -51.30 -0.96 -21.39
C SER A 460 -50.82 -0.94 -22.86
N ALA A 461 -50.81 0.19 -23.49
CA ALA A 461 -50.17 0.41 -24.78
C ALA A 461 -48.74 1.06 -24.59
N GLY A 462 -47.96 0.51 -23.63
CA GLY A 462 -46.61 0.96 -23.30
C GLY A 462 -46.51 1.96 -22.13
N ASN A 463 -47.63 2.49 -21.63
CA ASN A 463 -47.63 3.32 -20.43
C ASN A 463 -47.45 2.44 -19.17
N ILE A 464 -47.08 3.06 -18.09
CA ILE A 464 -46.94 2.44 -16.77
C ILE A 464 -48.17 2.87 -15.94
N GLU A 465 -49.03 1.91 -15.63
CA GLU A 465 -50.30 2.21 -14.97
C GLU A 465 -50.28 1.68 -13.52
N MET A 466 -50.80 2.50 -12.60
CA MET A 466 -50.86 2.18 -11.18
C MET A 466 -52.16 2.64 -10.53
N SER A 467 -52.36 2.33 -9.22
CA SER A 467 -53.52 2.77 -8.49
C SER A 467 -53.56 4.31 -8.34
N TYR A 468 -54.78 4.81 -8.13
CA TYR A 468 -54.97 6.27 -7.91
C TYR A 468 -54.14 6.79 -6.74
N GLY A 469 -54.14 6.12 -5.59
CA GLY A 469 -53.42 6.54 -4.38
C GLY A 469 -51.92 6.56 -4.59
N THR A 470 -51.39 5.47 -5.17
CA THR A 470 -49.95 5.36 -5.47
C THR A 470 -49.47 6.39 -6.50
N ALA A 471 -50.27 6.62 -7.56
CA ALA A 471 -49.96 7.64 -8.55
C ALA A 471 -49.97 9.08 -7.97
N GLN A 472 -50.86 9.33 -7.00
CA GLN A 472 -50.87 10.61 -6.27
C GLN A 472 -49.63 10.79 -5.42
N GLU A 473 -49.21 9.76 -4.69
CA GLU A 473 -48.00 9.78 -3.87
C GLU A 473 -46.76 10.00 -4.74
N LEU A 474 -46.60 9.21 -5.81
CA LEU A 474 -45.50 9.36 -6.77
C LEU A 474 -45.48 10.77 -7.37
N TYR A 475 -46.62 11.24 -7.85
CA TYR A 475 -46.75 12.59 -8.48
C TYR A 475 -46.32 13.72 -7.52
N ASN A 476 -46.64 13.59 -6.23
CA ASN A 476 -46.28 14.62 -5.26
C ASN A 476 -44.83 14.59 -4.82
N ALA A 477 -44.13 13.47 -5.01
CA ALA A 477 -42.76 13.27 -4.56
C ALA A 477 -41.73 13.33 -5.69
N CYS A 478 -42.11 13.12 -6.96
CA CYS A 478 -41.20 13.26 -8.10
C CYS A 478 -41.19 14.69 -8.67
N SER A 479 -40.25 15.00 -9.56
CA SER A 479 -40.07 16.29 -10.23
C SER A 479 -39.64 16.10 -11.70
N GLU A 480 -39.88 17.15 -12.50
CA GLU A 480 -39.34 17.19 -13.85
C GLU A 480 -37.82 17.08 -13.85
N GLY A 481 -37.28 16.31 -14.79
CA GLY A 481 -35.87 15.98 -14.90
C GLY A 481 -35.43 14.74 -14.08
N MET A 482 -36.26 14.24 -13.13
CA MET A 482 -35.92 13.04 -12.36
C MET A 482 -35.66 11.83 -13.27
N PRO A 483 -34.55 11.09 -13.09
CA PRO A 483 -34.25 9.87 -13.86
C PRO A 483 -35.29 8.78 -13.65
N VAL A 484 -35.57 8.03 -14.72
CA VAL A 484 -36.48 6.88 -14.70
C VAL A 484 -35.79 5.70 -15.41
N ILE A 485 -35.44 4.68 -14.64
CA ILE A 485 -34.80 3.46 -15.12
C ILE A 485 -35.88 2.41 -15.34
N VAL A 486 -36.04 1.94 -16.57
CA VAL A 486 -36.97 0.90 -16.92
C VAL A 486 -36.19 -0.34 -17.38
N TYR A 487 -36.51 -1.50 -16.81
CA TYR A 487 -35.86 -2.76 -17.16
C TYR A 487 -36.83 -3.95 -17.01
N GLY A 488 -36.63 -4.99 -17.84
CA GLY A 488 -37.38 -6.24 -17.81
C GLY A 488 -36.59 -7.39 -17.20
N GLU A 489 -36.71 -8.57 -17.83
CA GLU A 489 -35.86 -9.73 -17.57
C GLU A 489 -34.46 -9.42 -18.14
N ALA A 490 -33.64 -8.75 -17.34
CA ALA A 490 -32.27 -8.38 -17.72
C ALA A 490 -31.37 -9.62 -17.82
N GLU A 491 -30.50 -9.65 -18.82
CA GLU A 491 -29.35 -10.54 -18.83
C GLU A 491 -28.57 -10.33 -17.54
N ILE A 492 -28.42 -11.39 -16.73
CA ILE A 492 -27.64 -11.35 -15.49
C ILE A 492 -26.19 -11.16 -15.87
N ILE A 493 -25.64 -10.00 -15.58
CA ILE A 493 -24.19 -9.80 -15.60
C ILE A 493 -23.63 -10.60 -14.41
N THR A 494 -23.19 -11.82 -14.68
CA THR A 494 -22.48 -12.62 -13.67
C THR A 494 -21.06 -12.08 -13.56
N ASP A 495 -20.68 -11.65 -12.35
CA ASP A 495 -19.28 -11.33 -12.02
C ASP A 495 -18.34 -12.44 -12.53
N GLN A 496 -17.38 -12.08 -13.40
CA GLN A 496 -16.24 -12.91 -13.80
C GLN A 496 -15.01 -12.58 -12.97
#